data_5b877f66979449bdcf683ebeb1b93a3f
#
_entry.id   5b877f66979449bdcf683ebeb1b93a3f
#
_cell.length_a   1.000
_cell.length_b   1.000
_cell.length_c   1.000
_cell.angle_alpha   90.00
_cell.angle_beta   90.00
_cell.angle_gamma   90.00
#
_symmetry.space_group_name_H-M   'P 1'
#
loop_
_entity.id
_entity.type
_entity.pdbx_description
1 polymer ?
#
loop_
_entity_poly.entity_id
_entity_poly.type
_entity_poly.pdbx_seq_one_letter_code
_entity_poly.pdbx_strand_id
1 'polypeptide(L)'
;MDIKKEKLKIQNLQQKKLFVTGIGTEIGKTVCSSILTKYFNADYWKPIQSGDLHFSDSMKINEWLGENVVIHPERYKLKLAASPHQSSAEEGILIKTKDFKLPETQNNLIVEGAGGLMVPISDEEFIIDLIKKLNLPVALVVKNYLGCINHTLLSLMALEQKNIKLEYLILNGDFPADTERVICKNIQQETKIIRIPDIEKITKENIERITKQLEKI
;
A
#
# COMPACT_ATOMS: atom_id res chain seq x y z
N MET A 1 -3.58 -37.61 19.45
CA MET A 1 -3.32 -36.60 18.38
C MET A 1 -3.10 -35.26 19.10
N ASP A 2 -1.90 -34.69 19.02
CA ASP A 2 -1.40 -33.72 19.99
C ASP A 2 -1.84 -32.30 19.63
N ILE A 3 -2.87 -31.79 20.28
CA ILE A 3 -3.46 -30.45 20.11
C ILE A 3 -2.40 -29.34 20.30
N LYS A 4 -1.33 -29.60 21.07
CA LYS A 4 -0.18 -28.69 21.20
C LYS A 4 0.64 -28.58 19.92
N LYS A 5 0.80 -29.66 19.15
CA LYS A 5 1.50 -29.65 17.85
C LYS A 5 0.71 -28.95 16.75
N GLU A 6 -0.61 -29.05 16.78
CA GLU A 6 -1.48 -28.31 15.86
C GLU A 6 -1.50 -26.80 16.18
N LYS A 7 -1.59 -26.41 17.46
CA LYS A 7 -1.46 -24.99 17.86
C LYS A 7 -0.08 -24.40 17.54
N LEU A 8 1.02 -25.17 17.66
CA LEU A 8 2.35 -24.72 17.24
C LEU A 8 2.49 -24.59 15.72
N LYS A 9 1.80 -25.41 14.93
CA LYS A 9 1.77 -25.26 13.46
C LYS A 9 0.99 -24.02 13.01
N ILE A 10 -0.04 -23.63 13.74
CA ILE A 10 -0.82 -22.40 13.46
C ILE A 10 -0.03 -21.14 13.87
N GLN A 11 0.85 -21.22 14.87
CA GLN A 11 1.69 -20.09 15.32
C GLN A 11 2.88 -19.79 14.40
N ASN A 12 3.21 -20.62 13.42
CA ASN A 12 4.32 -20.42 12.48
C ASN A 12 3.93 -19.88 11.12
N LEU A 13 2.70 -19.45 10.91
CA LEU A 13 2.34 -18.61 9.75
C LEU A 13 2.84 -17.20 10.05
N GLN A 14 4.03 -16.89 9.56
CA GLN A 14 4.59 -15.54 9.66
C GLN A 14 3.57 -14.53 9.12
N GLN A 15 3.12 -13.61 10.00
CA GLN A 15 2.16 -12.57 9.64
C GLN A 15 2.64 -11.82 8.40
N LYS A 16 1.79 -11.71 7.40
CA LYS A 16 2.07 -10.88 6.23
C LYS A 16 1.84 -9.42 6.59
N LYS A 17 2.89 -8.62 6.53
CA LYS A 17 2.84 -7.16 6.66
C LYS A 17 3.40 -6.56 5.40
N LEU A 18 2.64 -5.67 4.76
CA LEU A 18 2.96 -5.16 3.43
C LEU A 18 2.72 -3.65 3.38
N PHE A 19 3.66 -2.91 2.82
CA PHE A 19 3.50 -1.47 2.59
C PHE A 19 3.07 -1.21 1.14
N VAL A 20 1.87 -0.67 0.96
CA VAL A 20 1.34 -0.27 -0.34
C VAL A 20 1.76 1.16 -0.63
N THR A 21 2.52 1.35 -1.68
CA THR A 21 2.91 2.66 -2.20
C THR A 21 2.65 2.70 -3.70
N GLY A 22 2.95 3.81 -4.34
CA GLY A 22 2.71 3.92 -5.77
C GLY A 22 3.76 4.73 -6.49
N ILE A 23 3.72 4.70 -7.81
CA ILE A 23 4.57 5.53 -8.67
C ILE A 23 4.16 7.01 -8.68
N GLY A 24 3.06 7.38 -7.99
CA GLY A 24 2.53 8.74 -7.91
C GLY A 24 1.27 8.84 -7.07
N THR A 25 0.55 9.94 -7.27
CA THR A 25 -0.77 10.21 -6.66
C THR A 25 -1.87 9.80 -7.64
N GLU A 26 -3.10 9.54 -7.14
CA GLU A 26 -4.30 9.18 -7.92
C GLU A 26 -4.16 7.95 -8.83
N ILE A 27 -3.26 7.06 -8.49
CA ILE A 27 -3.02 5.80 -9.22
C ILE A 27 -3.80 4.60 -8.66
N GLY A 28 -4.76 4.84 -7.74
CA GLY A 28 -5.63 3.82 -7.16
C GLY A 28 -5.04 3.03 -5.99
N LYS A 29 -4.11 3.61 -5.21
CA LYS A 29 -3.54 2.94 -4.02
C LYS A 29 -4.61 2.42 -3.08
N THR A 30 -5.60 3.24 -2.72
CA THR A 30 -6.65 2.88 -1.75
C THR A 30 -7.53 1.73 -2.25
N VAL A 31 -7.82 1.70 -3.56
CA VAL A 31 -8.53 0.58 -4.19
C VAL A 31 -7.69 -0.70 -4.14
N CYS A 32 -6.41 -0.62 -4.50
CA CYS A 32 -5.49 -1.76 -4.42
C CYS A 32 -5.31 -2.22 -2.97
N SER A 33 -5.21 -1.29 -2.03
CA SER A 33 -5.14 -1.59 -0.59
C SER A 33 -6.39 -2.31 -0.10
N SER A 34 -7.60 -1.91 -0.53
CA SER A 34 -8.83 -2.60 -0.18
C SER A 34 -8.85 -4.06 -0.67
N ILE A 35 -8.43 -4.28 -1.93
CA ILE A 35 -8.35 -5.61 -2.52
C ILE A 35 -7.34 -6.48 -1.76
N LEU A 36 -6.14 -5.95 -1.46
CA LEU A 36 -5.11 -6.67 -0.71
C LEU A 36 -5.54 -6.95 0.73
N THR A 37 -6.20 -6.00 1.39
CA THR A 37 -6.75 -6.16 2.76
C THR A 37 -7.74 -7.32 2.78
N LYS A 38 -8.65 -7.37 1.82
CA LYS A 38 -9.60 -8.48 1.67
C LYS A 38 -8.89 -9.80 1.33
N TYR A 39 -7.98 -9.78 0.36
CA TYR A 39 -7.26 -10.95 -0.14
C TYR A 39 -6.43 -11.65 0.95
N PHE A 40 -5.72 -10.87 1.76
CA PHE A 40 -4.89 -11.40 2.84
C PHE A 40 -5.64 -11.57 4.17
N ASN A 41 -6.93 -11.25 4.22
CA ASN A 41 -7.68 -11.16 5.48
C ASN A 41 -6.89 -10.34 6.52
N ALA A 42 -6.53 -9.12 6.13
CA ALA A 42 -5.62 -8.26 6.86
C ALA A 42 -6.35 -7.12 7.58
N ASP A 43 -5.71 -6.57 8.59
CA ASP A 43 -6.02 -5.25 9.11
C ASP A 43 -5.49 -4.19 8.14
N TYR A 44 -6.01 -2.97 8.25
CA TYR A 44 -5.58 -1.83 7.45
C TYR A 44 -5.07 -0.69 8.34
N TRP A 45 -4.01 -0.05 7.89
CA TRP A 45 -3.48 1.15 8.52
C TRP A 45 -3.00 2.17 7.49
N LYS A 46 -3.46 3.41 7.63
CA LYS A 46 -3.01 4.60 6.91
C LYS A 46 -2.22 5.48 7.86
N PRO A 47 -0.86 5.43 7.90
CA PRO A 47 -0.08 6.20 8.88
C PRO A 47 -0.32 7.69 8.83
N ILE A 48 -0.47 8.26 7.61
CA ILE A 48 -0.65 9.69 7.36
C ILE A 48 -1.81 9.88 6.40
N GLN A 49 -2.82 10.62 6.81
CA GLN A 49 -3.88 11.16 5.97
C GLN A 49 -3.67 12.67 5.83
N SER A 50 -3.53 13.17 4.60
CA SER A 50 -3.45 14.60 4.28
C SER A 50 -4.63 14.98 3.40
N GLY A 51 -5.48 15.87 3.89
CA GLY A 51 -6.74 16.24 3.25
C GLY A 51 -7.82 15.17 3.32
N ASP A 52 -8.96 15.47 2.71
CA ASP A 52 -10.14 14.59 2.60
C ASP A 52 -10.60 13.96 3.93
N LEU A 53 -10.46 14.69 5.05
CA LEU A 53 -10.76 14.17 6.37
C LEU A 53 -12.24 13.82 6.58
N HIS A 54 -13.13 14.38 5.76
CA HIS A 54 -14.55 14.08 5.74
C HIS A 54 -14.87 12.73 5.05
N PHE A 55 -13.96 12.24 4.20
CA PHE A 55 -14.06 10.95 3.53
C PHE A 55 -12.66 10.38 3.26
N SER A 56 -11.94 10.08 4.35
CA SER A 56 -10.54 9.62 4.31
C SER A 56 -10.39 8.24 3.66
N ASP A 57 -9.14 7.88 3.32
CA ASP A 57 -8.87 6.56 2.75
C ASP A 57 -9.28 5.43 3.70
N SER A 58 -9.10 5.59 5.02
CA SER A 58 -9.60 4.66 6.03
C SER A 58 -11.12 4.53 6.02
N MET A 59 -11.85 5.63 5.82
CA MET A 59 -13.32 5.61 5.71
C MET A 59 -13.78 4.91 4.43
N LYS A 60 -13.09 5.12 3.31
CA LYS A 60 -13.34 4.39 2.04
C LYS A 60 -13.14 2.88 2.22
N ILE A 61 -12.04 2.47 2.86
CA ILE A 61 -11.78 1.05 3.17
C ILE A 61 -12.90 0.46 4.02
N ASN A 62 -13.35 1.17 5.05
CA ASN A 62 -14.45 0.72 5.91
C ASN A 62 -15.76 0.58 5.13
N GLU A 63 -16.09 1.54 4.26
CA GLU A 63 -17.28 1.48 3.43
C GLU A 63 -17.25 0.28 2.46
N TRP A 64 -16.10 0.05 1.82
CA TRP A 64 -15.98 -1.01 0.79
C TRP A 64 -15.84 -2.41 1.36
N LEU A 65 -15.24 -2.57 2.55
CA LEU A 65 -14.99 -3.89 3.15
C LEU A 65 -15.95 -4.24 4.30
N GLY A 66 -16.58 -3.24 4.90
CA GLY A 66 -17.53 -3.40 6.02
C GLY A 66 -16.84 -3.65 7.36
N GLU A 67 -17.66 -3.92 8.39
CA GLU A 67 -17.25 -3.98 9.80
C GLU A 67 -16.30 -5.13 10.18
N ASN A 68 -16.06 -6.08 9.28
CA ASN A 68 -15.19 -7.22 9.55
C ASN A 68 -13.70 -6.92 9.39
N VAL A 69 -13.33 -5.71 8.97
CA VAL A 69 -11.95 -5.27 8.80
C VAL A 69 -11.56 -4.36 9.94
N VAL A 70 -10.47 -4.69 10.63
CA VAL A 70 -9.90 -3.81 11.65
C VAL A 70 -9.12 -2.70 10.96
N ILE A 71 -9.53 -1.46 11.21
CA ILE A 71 -8.87 -0.26 10.70
C ILE A 71 -8.17 0.42 11.87
N HIS A 72 -6.85 0.48 11.79
CA HIS A 72 -6.06 1.16 12.81
C HIS A 72 -6.07 2.67 12.59
N PRO A 73 -6.12 3.48 13.67
CA PRO A 73 -6.17 4.93 13.57
C PRO A 73 -4.91 5.49 12.93
N GLU A 74 -5.07 6.49 12.09
CA GLU A 74 -3.95 7.23 11.49
C GLU A 74 -3.10 7.88 12.58
N ARG A 75 -1.79 7.87 12.40
CA ARG A 75 -0.87 8.60 13.29
C ARG A 75 -1.01 10.11 13.13
N TYR A 76 -1.21 10.55 11.89
CA TYR A 76 -1.41 11.96 11.56
C TYR A 76 -2.62 12.13 10.64
N LYS A 77 -3.52 13.05 11.01
CA LYS A 77 -4.66 13.53 10.23
C LYS A 77 -4.46 15.02 9.99
N LEU A 78 -4.08 15.36 8.78
CA LEU A 78 -3.73 16.72 8.38
C LEU A 78 -4.81 17.30 7.50
N LYS A 79 -5.15 18.57 7.70
CA LYS A 79 -6.31 19.21 7.06
C LYS A 79 -6.08 19.54 5.59
N LEU A 80 -4.86 20.01 5.27
CA LEU A 80 -4.54 20.45 3.91
C LEU A 80 -4.37 19.24 2.99
N ALA A 81 -5.06 19.25 1.84
CA ALA A 81 -4.88 18.26 0.78
C ALA A 81 -3.59 18.54 -0.02
N ALA A 82 -2.46 18.20 0.59
CA ALA A 82 -1.12 18.41 0.04
C ALA A 82 -0.19 17.28 0.49
N SER A 83 1.08 17.34 0.09
CA SER A 83 2.09 16.42 0.63
C SER A 83 2.21 16.54 2.14
N PRO A 84 2.53 15.44 2.87
CA PRO A 84 2.59 15.45 4.33
C PRO A 84 3.43 16.57 4.91
N HIS A 85 4.62 16.86 4.34
CA HIS A 85 5.50 17.93 4.84
C HIS A 85 4.83 19.31 4.79
N GLN A 86 4.15 19.63 3.69
CA GLN A 86 3.46 20.90 3.53
C GLN A 86 2.23 20.98 4.45
N SER A 87 1.43 19.90 4.48
CA SER A 87 0.23 19.84 5.31
C SER A 87 0.55 19.91 6.80
N SER A 88 1.62 19.26 7.24
CA SER A 88 2.06 19.31 8.65
C SER A 88 2.67 20.64 9.04
N ALA A 89 3.43 21.26 8.13
CA ALA A 89 4.01 22.60 8.37
C ALA A 89 2.90 23.65 8.57
N GLU A 90 1.80 23.59 7.80
CA GLU A 90 0.65 24.48 7.95
C GLU A 90 -0.02 24.38 9.34
N GLU A 91 0.08 23.21 9.97
CA GLU A 91 -0.44 22.94 11.31
C GLU A 91 0.62 23.06 12.42
N GLY A 92 1.84 23.48 12.10
CA GLY A 92 2.95 23.58 13.04
C GLY A 92 3.43 22.22 13.57
N ILE A 93 3.20 21.14 12.82
CA ILE A 93 3.57 19.78 13.18
C ILE A 93 4.83 19.37 12.44
N LEU A 94 5.82 18.82 13.15
CA LEU A 94 7.01 18.22 12.54
C LEU A 94 6.86 16.69 12.58
N ILE A 95 6.68 16.08 11.42
CA ILE A 95 6.61 14.62 11.29
C ILE A 95 8.01 14.03 11.17
N LYS A 96 8.30 12.98 11.94
CA LYS A 96 9.54 12.21 11.84
C LYS A 96 9.26 10.73 11.73
N THR A 97 10.05 10.00 10.96
CA THR A 97 9.89 8.53 10.78
C THR A 97 9.93 7.76 12.09
N LYS A 98 10.70 8.24 13.09
CA LYS A 98 10.77 7.64 14.43
C LYS A 98 9.45 7.64 15.20
N ASP A 99 8.50 8.51 14.84
CA ASP A 99 7.22 8.67 15.52
C ASP A 99 6.19 7.58 15.12
N PHE A 100 6.55 6.81 14.08
CA PHE A 100 5.69 5.73 13.59
C PHE A 100 6.08 4.39 14.21
N LYS A 101 5.07 3.70 14.72
CA LYS A 101 5.16 2.31 15.18
C LYS A 101 4.03 1.54 14.51
N LEU A 102 4.32 0.32 14.08
CA LEU A 102 3.29 -0.57 13.55
C LEU A 102 2.22 -0.81 14.62
N PRO A 103 0.94 -0.84 14.24
CA PRO A 103 -0.13 -1.26 15.13
C PRO A 103 0.13 -2.66 15.68
N GLU A 104 -0.25 -2.88 16.94
CA GLU A 104 -0.23 -4.20 17.55
C GLU A 104 -1.43 -5.00 17.03
N THR A 105 -1.15 -6.04 16.28
CA THR A 105 -2.17 -6.95 15.74
C THR A 105 -1.62 -8.36 15.59
N GLN A 106 -2.50 -9.35 15.69
CA GLN A 106 -2.20 -10.75 15.38
C GLN A 106 -2.59 -11.12 13.93
N ASN A 107 -3.22 -10.20 13.21
CA ASN A 107 -3.62 -10.38 11.82
C ASN A 107 -2.50 -9.97 10.85
N ASN A 108 -2.66 -10.33 9.58
CA ASN A 108 -1.91 -9.67 8.51
C ASN A 108 -2.18 -8.16 8.54
N LEU A 109 -1.30 -7.35 7.95
CA LEU A 109 -1.43 -5.89 7.98
C LEU A 109 -1.09 -5.28 6.63
N ILE A 110 -2.00 -4.51 6.09
CA ILE A 110 -1.77 -3.64 4.94
C ILE A 110 -1.57 -2.21 5.43
N VAL A 111 -0.39 -1.66 5.13
CA VAL A 111 -0.03 -0.27 5.45
C VAL A 111 -0.06 0.54 4.16
N GLU A 112 -0.87 1.60 4.10
CA GLU A 112 -0.95 2.44 2.91
C GLU A 112 -0.19 3.76 3.08
N GLY A 113 0.75 4.01 2.17
CA GLY A 113 1.51 5.25 2.11
C GLY A 113 0.74 6.43 1.51
N ALA A 114 1.27 7.63 1.68
CA ALA A 114 0.79 8.85 1.05
C ALA A 114 1.61 9.15 -0.21
N GLY A 115 0.97 9.20 -1.37
CA GLY A 115 1.64 9.47 -2.66
C GLY A 115 2.63 8.38 -3.09
N GLY A 116 3.76 8.80 -3.64
CA GLY A 116 4.84 7.91 -4.10
C GLY A 116 6.02 7.87 -3.12
N LEU A 117 7.06 7.10 -3.48
CA LEU A 117 8.23 6.84 -2.62
C LEU A 117 8.96 8.11 -2.16
N MET A 118 9.12 9.08 -3.05
CA MET A 118 9.86 10.31 -2.80
C MET A 118 8.96 11.47 -2.34
N VAL A 119 7.73 11.18 -1.90
CA VAL A 119 6.87 12.20 -1.28
C VAL A 119 7.45 12.55 0.10
N PRO A 120 7.75 13.85 0.35
CA PRO A 120 8.34 14.28 1.61
C PRO A 120 7.32 14.23 2.75
N ILE A 121 7.75 13.71 3.89
CA ILE A 121 7.02 13.77 5.16
C ILE A 121 7.55 14.91 6.05
N SER A 122 8.77 15.32 5.78
CA SER A 122 9.43 16.53 6.31
C SER A 122 10.46 17.00 5.28
N ASP A 123 11.23 18.04 5.56
CA ASP A 123 12.31 18.54 4.68
C ASP A 123 13.42 17.50 4.46
N GLU A 124 13.63 16.58 5.40
CA GLU A 124 14.73 15.61 5.40
C GLU A 124 14.29 14.17 5.16
N GLU A 125 13.02 13.82 5.41
CA GLU A 125 12.53 12.45 5.39
C GLU A 125 11.38 12.27 4.39
N PHE A 126 11.36 11.12 3.71
CA PHE A 126 10.42 10.78 2.65
C PHE A 126 9.62 9.51 3.00
N ILE A 127 8.59 9.22 2.24
CA ILE A 127 7.81 7.96 2.40
C ILE A 127 8.72 6.72 2.32
N ILE A 128 9.74 6.72 1.47
CA ILE A 128 10.69 5.60 1.38
C ILE A 128 11.47 5.38 2.68
N ASP A 129 11.78 6.44 3.41
CA ASP A 129 12.46 6.35 4.70
C ASP A 129 11.52 5.79 5.78
N LEU A 130 10.23 6.12 5.71
CA LEU A 130 9.21 5.50 6.57
C LEU A 130 9.09 3.98 6.28
N ILE A 131 9.06 3.57 5.00
CA ILE A 131 9.06 2.16 4.62
C ILE A 131 10.27 1.44 5.20
N LYS A 132 11.46 2.02 5.04
CA LYS A 132 12.71 1.48 5.58
C LYS A 132 12.67 1.37 7.10
N LYS A 133 12.15 2.40 7.80
CA LYS A 133 12.00 2.43 9.26
C LYS A 133 11.04 1.35 9.75
N LEU A 134 9.93 1.11 9.06
CA LEU A 134 8.95 0.09 9.41
C LEU A 134 9.42 -1.32 9.01
N ASN A 135 10.48 -1.42 8.21
CA ASN A 135 11.08 -2.67 7.71
C ASN A 135 10.04 -3.59 7.04
N LEU A 136 9.25 -3.02 6.14
CA LEU A 136 8.20 -3.75 5.44
C LEU A 136 8.58 -3.97 3.96
N PRO A 137 8.22 -5.13 3.38
CA PRO A 137 8.23 -5.31 1.94
C PRO A 137 7.14 -4.45 1.29
N VAL A 138 7.35 -4.14 0.01
CA VAL A 138 6.53 -3.20 -0.74
C VAL A 138 5.61 -3.90 -1.75
N ALA A 139 4.38 -3.40 -1.85
CA ALA A 139 3.53 -3.54 -3.02
C ALA A 139 3.52 -2.19 -3.75
N LEU A 140 4.10 -2.16 -4.95
CA LEU A 140 4.18 -0.95 -5.78
C LEU A 140 3.01 -0.91 -6.76
N VAL A 141 2.12 0.05 -6.60
CA VAL A 141 0.98 0.28 -7.50
C VAL A 141 1.43 1.13 -8.68
N VAL A 142 1.16 0.61 -9.86
CA VAL A 142 1.41 1.26 -11.15
C VAL A 142 0.08 1.40 -11.89
N LYS A 143 -0.19 2.59 -12.43
CA LYS A 143 -1.31 2.85 -13.34
C LYS A 143 -0.75 3.26 -14.70
N ASN A 144 -1.43 2.87 -15.77
CA ASN A 144 -1.02 3.24 -17.12
C ASN A 144 -1.36 4.70 -17.42
N TYR A 145 -0.34 5.48 -17.77
CA TYR A 145 -0.42 6.85 -18.30
C TYR A 145 0.90 7.20 -18.98
N LEU A 146 0.90 8.28 -19.78
CA LEU A 146 2.13 8.73 -20.44
C LEU A 146 3.19 9.12 -19.41
N GLY A 147 4.30 8.34 -19.36
CA GLY A 147 5.38 8.49 -18.38
C GLY A 147 5.38 7.42 -17.28
N CYS A 148 4.39 6.51 -17.22
CA CYS A 148 4.33 5.48 -16.18
C CYS A 148 5.54 4.54 -16.19
N ILE A 149 6.10 4.20 -17.35
CA ILE A 149 7.34 3.40 -17.45
C ILE A 149 8.46 4.11 -16.69
N ASN A 150 8.73 5.38 -17.02
CA ASN A 150 9.77 6.17 -16.37
C ASN A 150 9.59 6.22 -14.86
N HIS A 151 8.38 6.55 -14.38
CA HIS A 151 8.10 6.65 -12.94
C HIS A 151 8.19 5.28 -12.24
N THR A 152 7.83 4.20 -12.92
CA THR A 152 8.00 2.85 -12.39
C THR A 152 9.48 2.51 -12.25
N LEU A 153 10.28 2.69 -13.29
CA LEU A 153 11.71 2.35 -13.25
C LEU A 153 12.46 3.19 -12.21
N LEU A 154 12.17 4.48 -12.09
CA LEU A 154 12.73 5.33 -11.04
C LEU A 154 12.34 4.83 -9.64
N SER A 155 11.10 4.39 -9.46
CA SER A 155 10.64 3.81 -8.19
C SER A 155 11.34 2.49 -7.86
N LEU A 156 11.56 1.62 -8.86
CA LEU A 156 12.31 0.37 -8.70
C LEU A 156 13.76 0.65 -8.29
N MET A 157 14.44 1.59 -8.96
CA MET A 157 15.80 2.00 -8.62
C MET A 157 15.89 2.56 -7.19
N ALA A 158 14.93 3.37 -6.75
CA ALA A 158 14.89 3.91 -5.40
C ALA A 158 14.73 2.80 -4.34
N LEU A 159 13.86 1.82 -4.58
CA LEU A 159 13.69 0.66 -3.69
C LEU A 159 14.97 -0.16 -3.59
N GLU A 160 15.61 -0.43 -4.73
CA GLU A 160 16.87 -1.17 -4.79
C GLU A 160 17.98 -0.43 -4.03
N GLN A 161 18.17 0.87 -4.27
CA GLN A 161 19.17 1.69 -3.57
C GLN A 161 19.00 1.68 -2.05
N LYS A 162 17.76 1.63 -1.55
CA LYS A 162 17.45 1.56 -0.13
C LYS A 162 17.44 0.14 0.43
N ASN A 163 17.70 -0.89 -0.40
CA ASN A 163 17.59 -2.31 -0.04
C ASN A 163 16.19 -2.63 0.56
N ILE A 164 15.13 -2.17 -0.10
CA ILE A 164 13.75 -2.46 0.25
C ILE A 164 13.20 -3.49 -0.73
N LYS A 165 12.68 -4.60 -0.20
CA LYS A 165 12.13 -5.68 -1.02
C LYS A 165 10.85 -5.24 -1.71
N LEU A 166 10.82 -5.35 -3.05
CA LEU A 166 9.59 -5.31 -3.81
C LEU A 166 8.97 -6.72 -3.80
N GLU A 167 7.88 -6.91 -3.07
CA GLU A 167 7.20 -8.21 -3.02
C GLU A 167 6.12 -8.34 -4.09
N TYR A 168 5.39 -7.25 -4.34
CA TYR A 168 4.35 -7.21 -5.37
C TYR A 168 4.51 -5.98 -6.26
N LEU A 169 4.41 -6.19 -7.57
CA LEU A 169 4.10 -5.16 -8.55
C LEU A 169 2.61 -5.26 -8.87
N ILE A 170 1.86 -4.18 -8.70
CA ILE A 170 0.42 -4.14 -8.96
C ILE A 170 0.18 -3.28 -10.20
N LEU A 171 -0.23 -3.91 -11.28
CA LEU A 171 -0.69 -3.25 -12.50
C LEU A 171 -2.18 -2.95 -12.34
N ASN A 172 -2.51 -1.68 -12.13
CA ASN A 172 -3.87 -1.20 -11.88
C ASN A 172 -4.45 -0.58 -13.16
N GLY A 173 -5.43 -1.24 -13.74
CA GLY A 173 -6.03 -0.92 -15.03
C GLY A 173 -5.38 -1.65 -16.20
N ASP A 174 -5.79 -1.29 -17.40
CA ASP A 174 -5.32 -1.91 -18.64
C ASP A 174 -3.97 -1.32 -19.09
N PHE A 175 -3.08 -2.20 -19.51
CA PHE A 175 -1.75 -1.82 -19.98
C PHE A 175 -1.54 -2.27 -21.43
N PRO A 176 -0.98 -1.41 -22.32
CA PRO A 176 -0.45 -1.88 -23.57
C PRO A 176 0.62 -2.94 -23.35
N ALA A 177 0.62 -4.01 -24.16
CA ALA A 177 1.52 -5.15 -23.99
C ALA A 177 3.02 -4.74 -23.95
N ASP A 178 3.41 -3.76 -24.76
CA ASP A 178 4.80 -3.27 -24.76
C ASP A 178 5.15 -2.50 -23.48
N THR A 179 4.21 -1.72 -22.92
CA THR A 179 4.40 -1.02 -21.64
C THR A 179 4.59 -2.03 -20.52
N GLU A 180 3.71 -3.01 -20.41
CA GLU A 180 3.79 -4.06 -19.39
C GLU A 180 5.08 -4.85 -19.55
N ARG A 181 5.44 -5.27 -20.76
CA ARG A 181 6.68 -6.03 -21.06
C ARG A 181 7.92 -5.28 -20.58
N VAL A 182 8.03 -3.98 -20.84
CA VAL A 182 9.18 -3.17 -20.40
C VAL A 182 9.24 -3.10 -18.88
N ILE A 183 8.12 -2.84 -18.21
CA ILE A 183 8.07 -2.78 -16.76
C ILE A 183 8.46 -4.14 -16.15
N CYS A 184 7.81 -5.22 -16.59
CA CYS A 184 8.03 -6.56 -16.04
C CYS A 184 9.45 -7.10 -16.29
N LYS A 185 10.11 -6.66 -17.35
CA LYS A 185 11.53 -7.03 -17.62
C LYS A 185 12.51 -6.42 -16.60
N ASN A 186 12.10 -5.34 -15.91
CA ASN A 186 12.97 -4.58 -15.00
C ASN A 186 12.68 -4.85 -13.51
N ILE A 187 11.80 -5.80 -13.18
CA ILE A 187 11.58 -6.24 -11.80
C ILE A 187 12.46 -7.45 -11.46
N GLN A 188 12.68 -7.69 -10.17
CA GLN A 188 13.39 -8.86 -9.67
C GLN A 188 12.55 -10.12 -9.91
N GLN A 189 13.21 -11.25 -10.13
CA GLN A 189 12.57 -12.52 -10.51
C GLN A 189 11.56 -13.01 -9.46
N GLU A 190 11.79 -12.75 -8.18
CA GLU A 190 10.94 -13.12 -7.06
C GLU A 190 9.74 -12.18 -6.84
N THR A 191 9.67 -11.06 -7.56
CA THR A 191 8.55 -10.13 -7.48
C THR A 191 7.29 -10.73 -8.10
N LYS A 192 6.22 -10.77 -7.34
CA LYS A 192 4.92 -11.25 -7.83
C LYS A 192 4.16 -10.13 -8.52
N ILE A 193 3.51 -10.44 -9.64
CA ILE A 193 2.71 -9.48 -10.39
C ILE A 193 1.24 -9.71 -10.10
N ILE A 194 0.54 -8.66 -9.68
CA ILE A 194 -0.93 -8.65 -9.51
C ILE A 194 -1.51 -7.73 -10.57
N ARG A 195 -2.50 -8.21 -11.33
CA ARG A 195 -3.24 -7.40 -12.30
C ARG A 195 -4.64 -7.12 -11.75
N ILE A 196 -4.95 -5.85 -11.59
CA ILE A 196 -6.27 -5.37 -11.17
C ILE A 196 -6.88 -4.68 -12.39
N PRO A 197 -8.02 -5.17 -12.91
CA PRO A 197 -8.65 -4.56 -14.08
C PRO A 197 -9.17 -3.15 -13.74
N ASP A 198 -9.48 -2.37 -14.77
CA ASP A 198 -10.19 -1.11 -14.57
C ASP A 198 -11.55 -1.36 -13.90
N ILE A 199 -11.87 -0.52 -12.92
CA ILE A 199 -13.09 -0.62 -12.12
C ILE A 199 -13.88 0.68 -12.33
N GLU A 200 -14.95 0.61 -13.12
CA GLU A 200 -15.81 1.77 -13.39
C GLU A 200 -16.43 2.36 -12.12
N LYS A 201 -16.86 1.48 -11.21
CA LYS A 201 -17.45 1.89 -9.94
C LYS A 201 -16.89 1.05 -8.79
N ILE A 202 -16.31 1.72 -7.82
CA ILE A 202 -15.80 1.06 -6.63
C ILE A 202 -16.97 0.77 -5.71
N THR A 203 -17.28 -0.52 -5.57
CA THR A 203 -18.31 -1.03 -4.66
C THR A 203 -17.78 -2.27 -3.94
N LYS A 204 -18.42 -2.61 -2.85
CA LYS A 204 -18.12 -3.84 -2.09
C LYS A 204 -18.14 -5.08 -2.99
N GLU A 205 -19.14 -5.20 -3.84
CA GLU A 205 -19.34 -6.35 -4.74
C GLU A 205 -18.19 -6.44 -5.77
N ASN A 206 -17.75 -5.30 -6.32
CA ASN A 206 -16.65 -5.27 -7.29
C ASN A 206 -15.31 -5.61 -6.61
N ILE A 207 -15.06 -5.11 -5.41
CA ILE A 207 -13.88 -5.49 -4.62
C ILE A 207 -13.88 -7.00 -4.33
N GLU A 208 -15.00 -7.56 -3.88
CA GLU A 208 -15.13 -8.99 -3.61
C GLU A 208 -14.93 -9.84 -4.87
N ARG A 209 -15.52 -9.45 -5.99
CA ARG A 209 -15.37 -10.13 -7.27
C ARG A 209 -13.91 -10.19 -7.73
N ILE A 210 -13.20 -9.05 -7.67
CA ILE A 210 -11.79 -8.97 -8.08
C ILE A 210 -10.92 -9.78 -7.12
N THR A 211 -11.14 -9.66 -5.82
CA THR A 211 -10.41 -10.44 -4.81
C THR A 211 -10.52 -11.94 -5.09
N LYS A 212 -11.72 -12.45 -5.39
CA LYS A 212 -11.93 -13.87 -5.76
C LYS A 212 -11.21 -14.27 -7.05
N GLN A 213 -11.01 -13.34 -7.98
CA GLN A 213 -10.22 -13.62 -9.19
C GLN A 213 -8.73 -13.78 -8.88
N LEU A 214 -8.20 -13.01 -7.90
CA LEU A 214 -6.81 -13.12 -7.44
C LEU A 214 -6.53 -14.44 -6.70
N GLU A 215 -7.50 -15.02 -6.02
CA GLU A 215 -7.37 -16.31 -5.32
C GLU A 215 -7.08 -17.49 -6.26
N LYS A 216 -7.17 -17.28 -7.57
CA LYS A 216 -6.93 -18.30 -8.60
C LYS A 216 -5.55 -18.18 -9.26
N ILE A 217 -4.71 -17.21 -8.82
CA ILE A 217 -3.36 -16.96 -9.30
C ILE A 217 -2.36 -17.45 -8.22
#